data_605499c4cd435358cad32914ff3ec62b
#
_entry.id   605499c4cd435358cad32914ff3ec62b
#
_cell.length_a   1.000
_cell.length_b   1.000
_cell.length_c   1.000
_cell.angle_alpha   90.00
_cell.angle_beta   90.00
_cell.angle_gamma   90.00
#
_symmetry.space_group_name_H-M   'P 1'
#
loop_
_entity.id
_entity.type
_entity.pdbx_description
1 polymer ?
#
loop_
_entity_poly.entity_id
_entity_poly.type
_entity_poly.pdbx_seq_one_letter_code
_entity_poly.pdbx_strand_id
1 'polypeptide(L)'
;MIAKIIYGQTCTGTLNYVFGKEGMRILGFGNTFSQNISPKFFGSVLYFQGQRNATKNRYAHISLNLPHGEHLDDKTFYKVSKDYMENMGFGHQPYVVVRHTDTKHEHVHIITTTVKEDGKVLGIFNSHKRSMATRQHLEKKYGLKPAPTKKQTSQLPIYRLPEKQFGRDADKGTKYYLQDVLNSINQKYKVRSFDELAQLVERYHIEIRTTKNKKGRIGVAYGLNNQNGYKTRFIN
;
A
#
# COMPACT_ATOMS: atom_id res chain seq x y z
N MET A 1 -10.66 -9.48 -6.78
CA MET A 1 -10.34 -9.25 -5.33
C MET A 1 -9.40 -8.04 -5.19
N ILE A 2 -9.57 -7.17 -4.17
CA ILE A 2 -8.67 -6.04 -3.89
C ILE A 2 -7.97 -6.30 -2.55
N ALA A 3 -6.65 -6.14 -2.50
CA ALA A 3 -5.88 -6.25 -1.28
C ALA A 3 -5.27 -4.89 -0.89
N LYS A 4 -5.39 -4.52 0.38
CA LYS A 4 -4.75 -3.32 0.95
C LYS A 4 -3.89 -3.76 2.14
N ILE A 5 -2.66 -3.26 2.20
CA ILE A 5 -1.73 -3.54 3.29
C ILE A 5 -1.34 -2.23 3.97
N ILE A 6 -1.44 -2.19 5.27
CA ILE A 6 -1.00 -1.08 6.12
C ILE A 6 -0.02 -1.64 7.14
N TYR A 7 1.14 -1.01 7.26
CA TYR A 7 2.13 -1.34 8.27
C TYR A 7 2.09 -0.33 9.41
N GLY A 8 2.34 -0.78 10.63
CA GLY A 8 2.30 0.06 11.80
C GLY A 8 3.23 -0.39 12.92
N GLN A 9 3.45 0.49 13.87
CA GLN A 9 4.29 0.25 15.05
C GLN A 9 3.52 -0.43 16.18
N THR A 10 2.20 -0.27 16.22
CA THR A 10 1.30 -0.85 17.22
C THR A 10 0.16 -1.58 16.55
N CYS A 11 -0.34 -2.65 17.18
CA CYS A 11 -1.50 -3.41 16.68
C CYS A 11 -2.78 -3.19 17.48
N THR A 12 -2.69 -2.59 18.70
CA THR A 12 -3.81 -2.47 19.63
C THR A 12 -5.02 -1.77 19.02
N GLY A 13 -4.83 -0.60 18.39
CA GLY A 13 -5.92 0.11 17.76
C GLY A 13 -6.58 -0.68 16.62
N THR A 14 -5.77 -1.40 15.84
CA THR A 14 -6.25 -2.25 14.76
C THR A 14 -7.02 -3.47 15.30
N LEU A 15 -6.53 -4.12 16.36
CA LEU A 15 -7.22 -5.23 17.00
C LEU A 15 -8.56 -4.78 17.59
N ASN A 16 -8.58 -3.65 18.29
CA ASN A 16 -9.83 -3.09 18.84
C ASN A 16 -10.83 -2.77 17.71
N TYR A 17 -10.38 -2.18 16.61
CA TYR A 17 -11.22 -1.92 15.45
C TYR A 17 -11.80 -3.20 14.86
N VAL A 18 -10.95 -4.20 14.60
CA VAL A 18 -11.35 -5.42 13.90
C VAL A 18 -12.24 -6.31 14.76
N PHE A 19 -11.96 -6.41 16.07
CA PHE A 19 -12.76 -7.21 16.97
C PHE A 19 -13.96 -6.47 17.58
N GLY A 20 -13.97 -5.14 17.54
CA GLY A 20 -15.05 -4.31 18.09
C GLY A 20 -16.22 -4.07 17.13
N LYS A 21 -16.14 -4.54 15.89
CA LYS A 21 -17.21 -4.35 14.91
C LYS A 21 -18.37 -5.32 15.14
N GLU A 22 -19.59 -4.79 15.13
CA GLU A 22 -20.81 -5.60 15.17
C GLU A 22 -20.87 -6.54 13.96
N GLY A 23 -21.30 -7.78 14.18
CA GLY A 23 -21.40 -8.78 13.13
C GLY A 23 -20.05 -9.34 12.64
N MET A 24 -18.93 -9.00 13.28
CA MET A 24 -17.63 -9.61 12.94
C MET A 24 -17.62 -11.10 13.25
N ARG A 25 -16.90 -11.87 12.43
CA ARG A 25 -16.67 -13.30 12.65
C ARG A 25 -15.20 -13.64 12.51
N ILE A 26 -14.64 -14.33 13.50
CA ILE A 26 -13.29 -14.88 13.40
C ILE A 26 -13.37 -16.14 12.54
N LEU A 27 -12.70 -16.12 11.39
CA LEU A 27 -12.64 -17.27 10.49
C LEU A 27 -11.57 -18.28 10.92
N GLY A 28 -10.53 -17.82 11.59
CA GLY A 28 -9.50 -18.67 12.14
C GLY A 28 -8.21 -17.93 12.47
N PHE A 29 -7.33 -18.66 13.13
CA PHE A 29 -5.97 -18.23 13.46
C PHE A 29 -4.97 -19.09 12.68
N GLY A 30 -3.88 -18.48 12.21
CA GLY A 30 -2.78 -19.19 11.56
C GLY A 30 -1.51 -19.12 12.39
N ASN A 31 -0.77 -20.22 12.41
CA ASN A 31 0.52 -20.36 13.12
C ASN A 31 0.45 -19.95 14.60
N THR A 32 -0.63 -20.35 15.23
CA THR A 32 -0.84 -20.25 16.68
C THR A 32 -0.97 -21.64 17.28
N PHE A 33 -0.71 -21.78 18.57
CA PHE A 33 -0.76 -23.08 19.25
C PHE A 33 -2.20 -23.65 19.38
N SER A 34 -3.23 -22.85 19.20
CA SER A 34 -4.63 -23.24 19.23
C SER A 34 -5.48 -22.37 18.29
N GLN A 35 -6.58 -22.95 17.82
CA GLN A 35 -7.61 -22.22 17.07
C GLN A 35 -8.64 -21.53 18.00
N ASN A 36 -8.68 -21.93 19.29
CA ASN A 36 -9.60 -21.39 20.29
C ASN A 36 -8.88 -20.45 21.27
N ILE A 37 -8.27 -19.41 20.74
CA ILE A 37 -7.62 -18.38 21.55
C ILE A 37 -8.48 -17.11 21.58
N SER A 38 -8.48 -16.43 22.73
CA SER A 38 -9.19 -15.16 22.82
C SER A 38 -8.49 -14.06 22.01
N PRO A 39 -9.23 -13.07 21.49
CA PRO A 39 -8.64 -11.91 20.83
C PRO A 39 -7.58 -11.19 21.67
N LYS A 40 -7.81 -11.09 22.98
CA LYS A 40 -6.87 -10.49 23.94
C LYS A 40 -5.56 -11.28 24.01
N PHE A 41 -5.66 -12.60 24.09
CA PHE A 41 -4.48 -13.47 24.13
C PHE A 41 -3.70 -13.38 22.81
N PHE A 42 -4.38 -13.41 21.66
CA PHE A 42 -3.76 -13.22 20.37
C PHE A 42 -3.03 -11.88 20.27
N GLY A 43 -3.63 -10.81 20.79
CA GLY A 43 -2.99 -9.50 20.90
C GLY A 43 -1.67 -9.55 21.69
N SER A 44 -1.62 -10.30 22.77
CA SER A 44 -0.39 -10.50 23.56
C SER A 44 0.67 -11.27 22.76
N VAL A 45 0.30 -12.33 22.02
CA VAL A 45 1.22 -13.06 21.15
C VAL A 45 1.87 -12.13 20.12
N LEU A 46 1.06 -11.32 19.43
CA LEU A 46 1.58 -10.34 18.47
C LEU A 46 2.48 -9.30 19.14
N TYR A 47 2.08 -8.79 20.31
CA TYR A 47 2.84 -7.80 21.05
C TYR A 47 4.24 -8.32 21.39
N PHE A 48 4.32 -9.46 22.07
CA PHE A 48 5.59 -10.03 22.51
C PHE A 48 6.51 -10.37 21.32
N GLN A 49 5.97 -10.91 20.25
CA GLN A 49 6.77 -11.18 19.06
C GLN A 49 7.23 -9.88 18.38
N GLY A 50 6.36 -8.87 18.28
CA GLY A 50 6.70 -7.57 17.71
C GLY A 50 7.76 -6.80 18.49
N GLN A 51 7.86 -6.99 19.82
CA GLN A 51 8.86 -6.33 20.66
C GLN A 51 10.29 -6.88 20.46
N ARG A 52 10.45 -8.01 19.79
CA ARG A 52 11.79 -8.57 19.49
C ARG A 52 12.60 -7.75 18.48
N ASN A 53 11.98 -6.71 17.87
CA ASN A 53 12.66 -5.80 16.95
C ASN A 53 12.15 -4.37 17.08
N ALA A 54 13.07 -3.40 16.96
CA ALA A 54 12.76 -1.97 17.07
C ALA A 54 12.17 -1.33 15.77
N THR A 55 11.91 -2.13 14.74
CA THR A 55 11.34 -1.61 13.46
C THR A 55 10.06 -0.82 13.68
N LYS A 56 9.86 0.24 12.90
CA LYS A 56 8.60 1.00 12.90
C LYS A 56 7.43 0.28 12.23
N ASN A 57 7.71 -0.78 11.46
CA ASN A 57 6.73 -1.56 10.70
C ASN A 57 6.52 -2.95 11.33
N ARG A 58 6.32 -3.02 12.66
CA ARG A 58 6.21 -4.28 13.42
C ARG A 58 5.01 -5.12 13.03
N TYR A 59 3.91 -4.49 12.67
CA TYR A 59 2.64 -5.15 12.40
C TYR A 59 2.13 -4.84 11.00
N ALA A 60 1.39 -5.78 10.45
CA ALA A 60 0.69 -5.61 9.19
C ALA A 60 -0.81 -5.85 9.39
N HIS A 61 -1.60 -4.91 8.90
CA HIS A 61 -3.03 -5.02 8.73
C HIS A 61 -3.33 -5.14 7.24
N ILE A 62 -3.90 -6.26 6.86
CA ILE A 62 -4.22 -6.58 5.47
C ILE A 62 -5.73 -6.70 5.36
N SER A 63 -6.34 -6.08 4.37
CA SER A 63 -7.73 -6.33 4.03
C SER A 63 -7.82 -6.95 2.64
N LEU A 64 -8.58 -8.04 2.52
CA LEU A 64 -8.93 -8.67 1.25
C LEU A 64 -10.41 -8.44 0.99
N ASN A 65 -10.73 -7.72 -0.09
CA ASN A 65 -12.08 -7.30 -0.42
C ASN A 65 -12.50 -7.99 -1.71
N LEU A 66 -13.66 -8.63 -1.71
CA LEU A 66 -14.25 -9.22 -2.91
C LEU A 66 -14.90 -8.14 -3.79
N PRO A 67 -14.97 -8.34 -5.11
CA PRO A 67 -15.77 -7.50 -5.98
C PRO A 67 -17.25 -7.52 -5.58
N HIS A 68 -17.99 -6.50 -5.98
CA HIS A 68 -19.41 -6.42 -5.70
C HIS A 68 -20.17 -7.64 -6.29
N GLY A 69 -21.02 -8.26 -5.47
CA GLY A 69 -21.81 -9.43 -5.86
C GLY A 69 -21.02 -10.74 -5.92
N GLU A 70 -19.79 -10.76 -5.44
CA GLU A 70 -19.01 -11.97 -5.24
C GLU A 70 -19.07 -12.40 -3.78
N HIS A 71 -19.32 -13.67 -3.55
CA HIS A 71 -19.49 -14.27 -2.24
C HIS A 71 -18.58 -15.46 -2.06
N LEU A 72 -17.97 -15.61 -0.88
CA LEU A 72 -17.24 -16.80 -0.46
C LEU A 72 -17.77 -17.30 0.88
N ASP A 73 -17.90 -18.61 1.03
CA ASP A 73 -18.12 -19.20 2.35
C ASP A 73 -16.91 -18.97 3.26
N ASP A 74 -17.13 -19.07 4.56
CA ASP A 74 -16.11 -18.79 5.57
C ASP A 74 -14.85 -19.66 5.43
N LYS A 75 -15.04 -20.94 5.11
CA LYS A 75 -13.93 -21.91 4.93
C LYS A 75 -13.07 -21.55 3.72
N THR A 76 -13.72 -21.21 2.61
CA THR A 76 -13.03 -20.81 1.38
C THR A 76 -12.34 -19.45 1.57
N PHE A 77 -12.98 -18.48 2.24
CA PHE A 77 -12.35 -17.19 2.47
C PHE A 77 -11.14 -17.28 3.41
N TYR A 78 -11.22 -18.14 4.44
CA TYR A 78 -10.06 -18.43 5.28
C TYR A 78 -8.92 -19.07 4.46
N LYS A 79 -9.23 -20.03 3.56
CA LYS A 79 -8.25 -20.69 2.70
C LYS A 79 -7.57 -19.69 1.74
N VAL A 80 -8.34 -18.80 1.11
CA VAL A 80 -7.80 -17.70 0.29
C VAL A 80 -6.86 -16.81 1.11
N SER A 81 -7.26 -16.49 2.35
CA SER A 81 -6.45 -15.67 3.25
C SER A 81 -5.14 -16.35 3.63
N LYS A 82 -5.18 -17.66 3.94
CA LYS A 82 -3.99 -18.47 4.22
C LYS A 82 -3.04 -18.48 3.05
N ASP A 83 -3.52 -18.78 1.86
CA ASP A 83 -2.70 -18.79 0.64
C ASP A 83 -2.11 -17.40 0.35
N TYR A 84 -2.88 -16.34 0.62
CA TYR A 84 -2.38 -14.98 0.50
C TYR A 84 -1.21 -14.73 1.45
N MET A 85 -1.32 -15.14 2.71
CA MET A 85 -0.26 -15.00 3.71
C MET A 85 1.01 -15.77 3.31
N GLU A 86 0.86 -17.00 2.82
CA GLU A 86 1.98 -17.82 2.32
C GLU A 86 2.70 -17.13 1.16
N ASN A 87 1.95 -16.71 0.12
CA ASN A 87 2.51 -16.06 -1.07
C ASN A 87 3.16 -14.70 -0.77
N MET A 88 2.68 -14.00 0.27
CA MET A 88 3.27 -12.75 0.73
C MET A 88 4.50 -12.94 1.63
N GLY A 89 4.85 -14.18 1.99
CA GLY A 89 5.97 -14.51 2.87
C GLY A 89 5.64 -14.40 4.36
N PHE A 90 4.36 -14.27 4.72
CA PHE A 90 3.88 -14.29 6.10
C PHE A 90 3.46 -15.70 6.56
N GLY A 91 3.71 -16.74 5.78
CA GLY A 91 3.21 -18.10 6.01
C GLY A 91 3.62 -18.71 7.35
N HIS A 92 4.69 -18.24 7.98
CA HIS A 92 5.15 -18.71 9.31
C HIS A 92 4.83 -17.73 10.45
N GLN A 93 4.19 -16.59 10.15
CA GLN A 93 3.85 -15.62 11.18
C GLN A 93 2.50 -15.94 11.83
N PRO A 94 2.31 -15.64 13.13
CA PRO A 94 0.98 -15.72 13.74
C PRO A 94 0.06 -14.68 13.09
N TYR A 95 -1.14 -15.09 12.72
CA TYR A 95 -2.15 -14.20 12.17
C TYR A 95 -3.56 -14.61 12.58
N VAL A 96 -4.48 -13.66 12.52
CA VAL A 96 -5.92 -13.89 12.64
C VAL A 96 -6.61 -13.40 11.39
N VAL A 97 -7.64 -14.12 10.96
CA VAL A 97 -8.53 -13.72 9.87
C VAL A 97 -9.90 -13.45 10.42
N VAL A 98 -10.39 -12.23 10.25
CA VAL A 98 -11.70 -11.77 10.73
C VAL A 98 -12.52 -11.24 9.56
N ARG A 99 -13.73 -11.77 9.40
CA ARG A 99 -14.70 -11.33 8.39
C ARG A 99 -15.56 -10.19 8.95
N HIS A 100 -15.75 -9.17 8.13
CA HIS A 100 -16.69 -8.08 8.39
C HIS A 100 -17.79 -8.07 7.33
N THR A 101 -18.98 -7.63 7.76
CA THR A 101 -20.19 -7.53 6.91
C THR A 101 -20.77 -6.11 6.92
N ASP A 102 -20.01 -5.14 7.42
CA ASP A 102 -20.42 -3.74 7.59
C ASP A 102 -20.38 -2.89 6.31
N THR A 103 -20.01 -3.48 5.19
CA THR A 103 -19.95 -2.81 3.88
C THR A 103 -20.69 -3.61 2.81
N LYS A 104 -20.95 -2.96 1.65
CA LYS A 104 -21.56 -3.63 0.47
C LYS A 104 -20.65 -4.69 -0.17
N HIS A 105 -19.39 -4.74 0.22
CA HIS A 105 -18.40 -5.70 -0.26
C HIS A 105 -18.00 -6.62 0.87
N GLU A 106 -18.02 -7.91 0.61
CA GLU A 106 -17.47 -8.85 1.58
C GLU A 106 -15.97 -8.70 1.69
N HIS A 107 -15.50 -8.65 2.90
CA HIS A 107 -14.08 -8.50 3.15
C HIS A 107 -13.63 -9.18 4.44
N VAL A 108 -12.35 -9.51 4.46
CA VAL A 108 -11.69 -9.99 5.66
C VAL A 108 -10.54 -9.06 6.02
N HIS A 109 -10.28 -8.99 7.31
CA HIS A 109 -9.10 -8.37 7.88
C HIS A 109 -8.16 -9.45 8.37
N ILE A 110 -6.89 -9.31 8.02
CA ILE A 110 -5.82 -10.17 8.52
C ILE A 110 -4.86 -9.30 9.32
N ILE A 111 -4.59 -9.67 10.56
CA ILE A 111 -3.65 -8.96 11.41
C ILE A 111 -2.50 -9.90 11.75
N THR A 112 -1.28 -9.44 11.56
CA THR A 112 -0.05 -10.23 11.74
C THR A 112 1.11 -9.34 12.15
N THR A 113 2.26 -9.95 12.44
CA THR A 113 3.53 -9.25 12.68
C THR A 113 4.52 -9.47 11.55
N THR A 114 5.33 -8.46 11.27
CA THR A 114 6.48 -8.56 10.36
C THR A 114 7.73 -9.10 11.03
N VAL A 115 7.74 -9.14 12.36
CA VAL A 115 8.87 -9.62 13.15
C VAL A 115 8.78 -11.14 13.31
N LYS A 116 9.80 -11.86 12.92
CA LYS A 116 9.89 -13.31 13.06
C LYS A 116 10.23 -13.71 14.50
N GLU A 117 10.11 -15.00 14.80
CA GLU A 117 10.51 -15.55 16.10
C GLU A 117 11.99 -15.30 16.44
N ASP A 118 12.88 -15.33 15.43
CA ASP A 118 14.29 -15.03 15.57
C ASP A 118 14.62 -13.51 15.71
N GLY A 119 13.60 -12.67 15.77
CA GLY A 119 13.73 -11.21 15.85
C GLY A 119 14.06 -10.51 14.54
N LYS A 120 14.27 -11.24 13.45
CA LYS A 120 14.47 -10.62 12.13
C LYS A 120 13.16 -10.10 11.57
N VAL A 121 13.24 -9.08 10.72
CA VAL A 121 12.07 -8.48 10.08
C VAL A 121 11.87 -9.08 8.69
N LEU A 122 10.64 -9.42 8.35
CA LEU A 122 10.26 -9.80 6.99
C LEU A 122 10.48 -8.63 6.03
N GLY A 123 11.04 -8.93 4.86
CA GLY A 123 11.24 -7.94 3.80
C GLY A 123 9.91 -7.43 3.27
N ILE A 124 9.58 -6.17 3.59
CA ILE A 124 8.36 -5.50 3.12
C ILE A 124 8.59 -4.69 1.83
N PHE A 125 9.83 -4.68 1.32
CA PHE A 125 10.16 -4.00 0.08
C PHE A 125 9.30 -4.55 -1.08
N ASN A 126 8.77 -3.65 -1.90
CA ASN A 126 7.86 -3.99 -3.01
C ASN A 126 6.62 -4.83 -2.60
N SER A 127 6.18 -4.78 -1.33
CA SER A 127 5.04 -5.55 -0.85
C SER A 127 3.76 -5.30 -1.67
N HIS A 128 3.53 -4.08 -2.14
CA HIS A 128 2.38 -3.77 -3.01
C HIS A 128 2.45 -4.48 -4.37
N LYS A 129 3.63 -4.55 -4.98
CA LYS A 129 3.84 -5.28 -6.26
C LYS A 129 3.65 -6.79 -6.06
N ARG A 130 4.22 -7.35 -4.97
CA ARG A 130 4.01 -8.76 -4.61
C ARG A 130 2.54 -9.06 -4.33
N SER A 131 1.87 -8.19 -3.56
CA SER A 131 0.44 -8.31 -3.27
C SER A 131 -0.42 -8.32 -4.54
N MET A 132 -0.09 -7.48 -5.52
CA MET A 132 -0.79 -7.47 -6.81
C MET A 132 -0.62 -8.80 -7.55
N ALA A 133 0.59 -9.33 -7.62
CA ALA A 133 0.85 -10.63 -8.26
C ALA A 133 0.17 -11.79 -7.52
N THR A 134 0.26 -11.81 -6.18
CA THR A 134 -0.41 -12.78 -5.31
C THR A 134 -1.92 -12.75 -5.52
N ARG A 135 -2.52 -11.58 -5.52
CA ARG A 135 -3.95 -11.40 -5.76
C ARG A 135 -4.39 -11.97 -7.12
N GLN A 136 -3.66 -11.66 -8.21
CA GLN A 136 -3.97 -12.16 -9.54
C GLN A 136 -3.82 -13.69 -9.62
N HIS A 137 -2.84 -14.26 -8.93
CA HIS A 137 -2.69 -15.71 -8.80
C HIS A 137 -3.89 -16.36 -8.09
N LEU A 138 -4.30 -15.79 -6.96
CA LEU A 138 -5.43 -16.28 -6.17
C LEU A 138 -6.77 -16.09 -6.90
N GLU A 139 -6.98 -14.98 -7.61
CA GLU A 139 -8.16 -14.78 -8.46
C GLU A 139 -8.32 -15.92 -9.48
N LYS A 140 -7.22 -16.35 -10.11
CA LYS A 140 -7.23 -17.50 -11.03
C LYS A 140 -7.44 -18.82 -10.30
N LYS A 141 -6.74 -19.04 -9.18
CA LYS A 141 -6.80 -20.31 -8.42
C LYS A 141 -8.19 -20.60 -7.87
N TYR A 142 -8.91 -19.56 -7.44
CA TYR A 142 -10.22 -19.68 -6.81
C TYR A 142 -11.39 -19.26 -7.71
N GLY A 143 -11.14 -18.99 -9.00
CA GLY A 143 -12.17 -18.58 -9.94
C GLY A 143 -12.84 -17.24 -9.61
N LEU A 144 -12.13 -16.35 -8.91
CA LEU A 144 -12.66 -15.04 -8.49
C LEU A 144 -12.62 -14.04 -9.64
N LYS A 145 -13.59 -13.14 -9.66
CA LYS A 145 -13.61 -12.03 -10.63
C LYS A 145 -12.36 -11.18 -10.48
N PRO A 146 -11.60 -10.92 -11.56
CA PRO A 146 -10.44 -10.06 -11.50
C PRO A 146 -10.84 -8.66 -11.00
N ALA A 147 -10.09 -8.11 -10.07
CA ALA A 147 -10.30 -6.70 -9.73
C ALA A 147 -10.01 -5.83 -10.95
N PRO A 148 -10.81 -4.78 -11.17
CA PRO A 148 -10.55 -3.85 -12.26
C PRO A 148 -9.13 -3.33 -12.12
N THR A 149 -8.28 -3.67 -13.06
CA THR A 149 -7.01 -2.97 -13.24
C THR A 149 -7.37 -1.55 -13.65
N LYS A 150 -6.73 -0.55 -13.05
CA LYS A 150 -6.83 0.82 -13.58
C LYS A 150 -6.54 0.68 -15.09
N LYS A 151 -7.57 0.92 -15.93
CA LYS A 151 -7.33 1.03 -17.37
C LYS A 151 -6.21 2.06 -17.50
N GLN A 152 -5.09 1.69 -18.11
CA GLN A 152 -4.15 2.68 -18.60
C GLN A 152 -4.96 3.51 -19.59
N THR A 153 -5.43 4.64 -19.11
CA THR A 153 -6.03 5.62 -20.00
C THR A 153 -4.90 6.04 -20.93
N SER A 154 -5.09 5.81 -22.21
CA SER A 154 -4.15 6.21 -23.27
C SER A 154 -3.96 7.73 -23.35
N GLN A 155 -4.72 8.47 -22.56
CA GLN A 155 -4.61 9.90 -22.40
C GLN A 155 -3.97 10.20 -21.05
N LEU A 156 -2.95 11.05 -21.05
CA LEU A 156 -2.42 11.63 -19.82
C LEU A 156 -3.58 12.32 -19.10
N PRO A 157 -3.74 12.11 -17.78
CA PRO A 157 -4.78 12.81 -17.04
C PRO A 157 -4.61 14.31 -17.26
N ILE A 158 -5.72 15.03 -17.46
CA ILE A 158 -5.71 16.49 -17.46
C ILE A 158 -5.48 16.93 -16.01
N TYR A 159 -4.23 17.22 -15.66
CA TYR A 159 -3.88 17.74 -14.35
C TYR A 159 -4.30 19.21 -14.26
N ARG A 160 -5.18 19.52 -13.32
CA ARG A 160 -5.41 20.90 -12.93
C ARG A 160 -4.27 21.32 -12.00
N LEU A 161 -3.67 22.46 -12.28
CA LEU A 161 -2.73 23.08 -11.34
C LEU A 161 -3.42 23.27 -9.98
N PRO A 162 -2.72 23.04 -8.87
CA PRO A 162 -3.26 23.29 -7.55
C PRO A 162 -3.74 24.74 -7.44
N GLU A 163 -5.03 24.95 -7.17
CA GLU A 163 -5.65 26.28 -7.14
C GLU A 163 -5.13 27.16 -5.99
N LYS A 164 -4.48 26.57 -4.98
CA LYS A 164 -3.93 27.29 -3.82
C LYS A 164 -2.49 26.87 -3.55
N GLN A 165 -1.56 27.75 -3.86
CA GLN A 165 -0.14 27.62 -3.53
C GLN A 165 0.25 28.25 -2.17
N PHE A 166 -0.69 28.52 -1.28
CA PHE A 166 -0.44 29.25 -0.04
C PHE A 166 -0.88 28.46 1.18
N GLY A 167 0.08 28.20 2.09
CA GLY A 167 -0.13 27.52 3.36
C GLY A 167 0.75 26.29 3.57
N ARG A 168 0.74 25.73 4.78
CA ARG A 168 1.55 24.54 5.15
C ARG A 168 1.29 23.29 4.30
N ASP A 169 0.17 23.21 3.62
CA ASP A 169 -0.23 22.08 2.77
C ASP A 169 0.06 22.28 1.27
N ALA A 170 0.50 23.47 0.86
CA ALA A 170 0.86 23.78 -0.53
C ALA A 170 2.01 22.87 -1.04
N ASP A 171 2.99 22.59 -0.19
CA ASP A 171 4.13 21.72 -0.52
C ASP A 171 3.68 20.25 -0.78
N LYS A 172 2.67 19.77 -0.07
CA LYS A 172 2.11 18.43 -0.29
C LYS A 172 1.37 18.34 -1.63
N GLY A 173 0.52 19.30 -1.95
CA GLY A 173 -0.20 19.37 -3.21
C GLY A 173 0.74 19.42 -4.41
N THR A 174 1.76 20.24 -4.37
CA THR A 174 2.80 20.36 -5.39
C THR A 174 3.57 19.06 -5.57
N LYS A 175 3.96 18.41 -4.46
CA LYS A 175 4.67 17.13 -4.51
C LYS A 175 3.83 16.02 -5.15
N TYR A 176 2.57 15.90 -4.81
CA TYR A 176 1.67 14.91 -5.42
C TYR A 176 1.46 15.19 -6.92
N TYR A 177 1.25 16.44 -7.30
CA TYR A 177 1.14 16.82 -8.70
C TYR A 177 2.38 16.42 -9.50
N LEU A 178 3.57 16.80 -9.02
CA LEU A 178 4.85 16.44 -9.64
C LEU A 178 5.02 14.94 -9.76
N GLN A 179 4.72 14.20 -8.69
CA GLN A 179 4.84 12.74 -8.69
C GLN A 179 3.91 12.07 -9.69
N ASP A 180 2.66 12.53 -9.79
CA ASP A 180 1.68 11.97 -10.73
C ASP A 180 2.06 12.27 -12.19
N VAL A 181 2.50 13.49 -12.49
CA VAL A 181 2.97 13.86 -13.84
C VAL A 181 4.20 13.05 -14.24
N LEU A 182 5.23 12.98 -13.38
CA LEU A 182 6.45 12.23 -13.65
C LEU A 182 6.18 10.72 -13.82
N ASN A 183 5.31 10.14 -12.98
CA ASN A 183 4.90 8.74 -13.14
C ASN A 183 4.18 8.50 -14.47
N SER A 184 3.31 9.42 -14.88
CA SER A 184 2.55 9.31 -16.14
C SER A 184 3.48 9.42 -17.35
N ILE A 185 4.46 10.33 -17.29
CA ILE A 185 5.49 10.44 -18.36
C ILE A 185 6.32 9.17 -18.44
N ASN A 186 6.80 8.65 -17.30
CA ASN A 186 7.62 7.45 -17.26
C ASN A 186 6.88 6.18 -17.74
N GLN A 187 5.55 6.15 -17.57
CA GLN A 187 4.72 5.05 -18.09
C GLN A 187 4.49 5.12 -19.60
N LYS A 188 4.46 6.33 -20.17
CA LYS A 188 4.07 6.56 -21.57
C LYS A 188 5.26 6.75 -22.50
N TYR A 189 6.36 7.29 -22.01
CA TYR A 189 7.52 7.65 -22.82
C TYR A 189 8.78 6.93 -22.33
N LYS A 190 9.62 6.46 -23.27
CA LYS A 190 10.99 6.01 -22.98
C LYS A 190 11.90 7.24 -22.98
N VAL A 191 12.00 7.93 -21.87
CA VAL A 191 12.85 9.09 -21.70
C VAL A 191 14.33 8.66 -21.70
N ARG A 192 15.16 9.25 -22.57
CA ARG A 192 16.57 8.89 -22.75
C ARG A 192 17.55 9.91 -22.17
N SER A 193 17.09 11.14 -21.95
CA SER A 193 17.91 12.25 -21.42
C SER A 193 17.12 13.17 -20.51
N PHE A 194 17.84 13.98 -19.72
CA PHE A 194 17.21 15.02 -18.90
C PHE A 194 16.59 16.13 -19.75
N ASP A 195 17.16 16.43 -20.91
CA ASP A 195 16.62 17.45 -21.83
C ASP A 195 15.29 17.00 -22.43
N GLU A 196 15.19 15.73 -22.82
CA GLU A 196 13.93 15.15 -23.28
C GLU A 196 12.86 15.15 -22.18
N LEU A 197 13.25 14.82 -20.94
CA LEU A 197 12.36 14.90 -19.79
C LEU A 197 11.90 16.34 -19.55
N ALA A 198 12.81 17.32 -19.61
CA ALA A 198 12.51 18.73 -19.41
C ALA A 198 11.47 19.24 -20.43
N GLN A 199 11.63 18.91 -21.72
CA GLN A 199 10.66 19.26 -22.75
C GLN A 199 9.28 18.61 -22.53
N LEU A 200 9.23 17.38 -22.04
CA LEU A 200 7.98 16.69 -21.77
C LEU A 200 7.25 17.29 -20.57
N VAL A 201 7.96 17.63 -19.50
CA VAL A 201 7.34 18.16 -18.27
C VAL A 201 6.98 19.65 -18.39
N GLU A 202 7.62 20.40 -19.28
CA GLU A 202 7.31 21.80 -19.56
C GLU A 202 5.83 22.01 -19.95
N ARG A 203 5.25 21.05 -20.67
CA ARG A 203 3.81 21.03 -21.03
C ARG A 203 2.88 20.99 -19.81
N TYR A 204 3.42 20.60 -18.66
CA TYR A 204 2.72 20.53 -17.39
C TYR A 204 3.17 21.63 -16.43
N HIS A 205 3.79 22.70 -16.97
CA HIS A 205 4.33 23.80 -16.18
C HIS A 205 5.36 23.38 -15.12
N ILE A 206 6.08 22.30 -15.36
CA ILE A 206 7.14 21.79 -14.49
C ILE A 206 8.50 22.21 -15.06
N GLU A 207 9.32 22.81 -14.21
CA GLU A 207 10.71 23.14 -14.48
C GLU A 207 11.64 22.13 -13.79
N ILE A 208 12.67 21.68 -14.48
CA ILE A 208 13.71 20.79 -13.93
C ILE A 208 15.00 21.58 -13.79
N ARG A 209 15.64 21.50 -12.63
CA ARG A 209 17.01 21.99 -12.40
C ARG A 209 17.92 20.84 -12.02
N THR A 210 19.06 20.76 -12.67
CA THR A 210 20.11 19.81 -12.32
C THR A 210 21.26 20.54 -11.64
N THR A 211 21.80 19.96 -10.58
CA THR A 211 22.99 20.45 -9.89
C THR A 211 24.02 19.32 -9.83
N LYS A 212 25.30 19.64 -10.08
CA LYS A 212 26.39 18.68 -9.97
C LYS A 212 27.21 18.99 -8.74
N ASN A 213 27.36 18.05 -7.84
CA ASN A 213 28.19 18.23 -6.65
C ASN A 213 29.68 18.00 -6.96
N LYS A 214 30.57 18.32 -6.03
CA LYS A 214 32.05 18.15 -6.18
C LYS A 214 32.48 16.71 -6.43
N LYS A 215 31.63 15.71 -6.14
CA LYS A 215 31.87 14.27 -6.38
C LYS A 215 31.24 13.79 -7.70
N GLY A 216 30.78 14.69 -8.57
CA GLY A 216 30.18 14.36 -9.87
C GLY A 216 28.74 13.83 -9.83
N ARG A 217 28.12 13.73 -8.64
CA ARG A 217 26.71 13.28 -8.53
C ARG A 217 25.78 14.39 -8.96
N ILE A 218 24.78 14.03 -9.76
CA ILE A 218 23.75 14.95 -10.26
C ILE A 218 22.56 14.89 -9.29
N GLY A 219 22.24 16.04 -8.70
CA GLY A 219 20.98 16.27 -7.97
C GLY A 219 19.95 16.84 -8.96
N VAL A 220 18.70 16.42 -8.82
CA VAL A 220 17.58 16.91 -9.66
C VAL A 220 16.55 17.54 -8.74
N ALA A 221 16.17 18.78 -9.04
CA ALA A 221 15.11 19.48 -8.35
C ALA A 221 13.98 19.83 -9.35
N TYR A 222 12.75 19.72 -8.89
CA TYR A 222 11.56 19.99 -9.68
C TYR A 222 10.80 21.18 -9.10
N GLY A 223 10.30 22.07 -9.93
CA GLY A 223 9.50 23.20 -9.54
C GLY A 223 8.32 23.40 -10.48
N LEU A 224 7.25 24.04 -9.98
CA LEU A 224 6.14 24.46 -10.83
C LEU A 224 6.45 25.88 -11.37
N ASN A 225 6.42 26.01 -12.69
CA ASN A 225 6.52 27.30 -13.34
C ASN A 225 5.14 27.97 -13.34
N ASN A 226 4.99 29.05 -12.59
CA ASN A 226 3.73 29.74 -12.47
C ASN A 226 3.73 30.95 -13.39
N GLN A 227 2.81 31.00 -14.37
CA GLN A 227 2.65 32.08 -15.32
C GLN A 227 2.32 33.44 -14.68
N ASN A 228 1.99 33.44 -13.37
CA ASN A 228 1.58 34.64 -12.62
C ASN A 228 2.72 35.33 -11.86
N GLY A 229 3.99 35.11 -12.22
CA GLY A 229 5.12 35.87 -11.68
C GLY A 229 5.61 35.52 -10.28
N TYR A 230 5.13 34.44 -9.67
CA TYR A 230 5.63 33.94 -8.38
C TYR A 230 6.92 33.13 -8.56
N LYS A 231 7.88 33.27 -7.64
CA LYS A 231 9.13 32.53 -7.66
C LYS A 231 8.86 31.02 -7.61
N THR A 232 9.39 30.27 -8.58
CA THR A 232 9.32 28.80 -8.61
C THR A 232 10.01 28.24 -7.37
N ARG A 233 9.30 27.46 -6.57
CA ARG A 233 9.86 26.74 -5.43
C ARG A 233 10.25 25.33 -5.87
N PHE A 234 11.53 24.98 -5.73
CA PHE A 234 12.04 23.66 -6.10
C PHE A 234 11.94 22.71 -4.91
N ILE A 235 11.52 21.47 -5.20
CA ILE A 235 11.46 20.35 -4.26
C ILE A 235 12.49 19.31 -4.72
N ASN A 236 13.35 18.88 -3.80
CA ASN A 236 14.38 17.84 -4.01
C ASN A 236 13.81 16.44 -3.79
#